data_e9555fab846d98bc0e43e089567f6de6
#
_entry.id   e9555fab846d98bc0e43e089567f6de6
#
_cell.length_a   1.000
_cell.length_b   1.000
_cell.length_c   1.000
_cell.angle_alpha   90.00
_cell.angle_beta   90.00
_cell.angle_gamma   90.00
#
_symmetry.space_group_name_H-M   'P 1'
#
loop_
_entity.id
_entity.type
_entity.pdbx_description
1 polymer ?
#
loop_
_entity_poly.entity_id
_entity_poly.type
_entity_poly.pdbx_seq_one_letter_code
_entity_poly.pdbx_strand_id
1 'polypeptide(L)' 'MKIVIKNTESVRKDILKRGMNMRQFAERINITQHYWSNIMNGKRYPSAAVAKRIADELGKTIQEVFDFE' A
#
# COMPACT_ATOMS: atom_id res chain seq x y z
N MET A 1 7.12 -16.33 2.24
CA MET A 1 7.14 -15.06 2.99
C MET A 1 6.03 -14.16 2.49
N LYS A 2 5.28 -13.57 3.42
CA LYS A 2 4.20 -12.64 3.10
C LYS A 2 4.62 -11.24 3.50
N ILE A 3 4.32 -10.27 2.63
CA ILE A 3 4.52 -8.87 2.93
C ILE A 3 3.15 -8.30 3.27
N VAL A 4 2.95 -7.89 4.51
CA VAL A 4 1.63 -7.54 5.05
C VAL A 4 1.66 -6.10 5.57
N ILE A 5 0.65 -5.31 5.23
CA ILE A 5 0.54 -3.95 5.76
C ILE A 5 0.37 -4.00 7.27
N LYS A 6 1.21 -3.26 7.99
CA LYS A 6 1.17 -3.21 9.46
C LYS A 6 -0.13 -2.63 9.98
N ASN A 7 -0.59 -1.54 9.35
CA ASN A 7 -1.77 -0.81 9.84
C ASN A 7 -2.45 -0.17 8.65
N THR A 8 -3.53 -0.80 8.18
CA THR A 8 -4.25 -0.32 7.00
C THR A 8 -4.90 1.04 7.25
N GLU A 9 -5.33 1.30 8.48
CA GLU A 9 -5.94 2.58 8.82
C GLU A 9 -4.93 3.72 8.68
N SER A 10 -3.69 3.50 9.12
CA SER A 10 -2.63 4.48 8.98
C SER A 10 -2.32 4.76 7.51
N VAL A 11 -2.28 3.72 6.68
CA VAL A 11 -2.05 3.88 5.24
C VAL A 11 -3.18 4.68 4.62
N ARG A 12 -4.43 4.37 4.97
CA ARG A 12 -5.59 5.09 4.46
C ARG A 12 -5.52 6.57 4.81
N LYS A 13 -5.18 6.89 6.06
CA LYS A 13 -5.05 8.28 6.50
C LYS A 13 -3.94 9.01 5.77
N ASP A 14 -2.80 8.35 5.55
CA ASP A 14 -1.69 8.94 4.82
C ASP A 14 -2.09 9.30 3.39
N ILE A 15 -2.83 8.41 2.72
CA ILE A 15 -3.30 8.65 1.37
C ILE A 15 -4.23 9.87 1.34
N LEU A 16 -5.18 9.93 2.28
CA LEU A 16 -6.12 11.04 2.35
C LEU A 16 -5.41 12.36 2.65
N LYS A 17 -4.41 12.34 3.53
CA LYS A 17 -3.64 13.54 3.86
C LYS A 17 -2.89 14.09 2.66
N ARG A 18 -2.59 13.24 1.68
CA ARG A 18 -1.93 13.66 0.44
C ARG A 18 -2.91 14.12 -0.63
N GLY A 19 -4.21 14.19 -0.27
CA GLY A 19 -5.24 14.66 -1.19
C GLY A 19 -5.64 13.64 -2.23
N MET A 20 -5.41 12.36 -1.98
CA MET A 20 -5.74 11.30 -2.92
C MET A 20 -6.80 10.37 -2.35
N ASN A 21 -7.61 9.79 -3.24
CA ASN A 21 -8.46 8.67 -2.87
C ASN A 21 -7.74 7.35 -3.21
N MET A 22 -8.38 6.22 -2.90
CA MET A 22 -7.76 4.89 -3.11
C MET A 22 -7.48 4.63 -4.58
N ARG A 23 -8.39 5.05 -5.47
CA ARG A 23 -8.21 4.85 -6.90
C ARG A 23 -7.02 5.63 -7.42
N GLN A 24 -6.89 6.91 -7.00
CA GLN A 24 -5.79 7.75 -7.41
C GLN A 24 -4.45 7.21 -6.92
N PHE A 25 -4.44 6.69 -5.68
CA PHE A 25 -3.22 6.09 -5.14
C PHE A 25 -2.81 4.87 -5.95
N ALA A 26 -3.77 4.00 -6.29
CA ALA A 26 -3.48 2.82 -7.10
C ALA A 26 -2.89 3.22 -8.46
N GLU A 27 -3.44 4.27 -9.07
CA GLU A 27 -2.93 4.79 -10.33
C GLU A 27 -1.48 5.30 -10.19
N ARG A 28 -1.19 5.98 -9.09
CA ARG A 28 0.15 6.51 -8.83
C ARG A 28 1.20 5.40 -8.72
N ILE A 29 0.84 4.28 -8.11
CA ILE A 29 1.77 3.17 -7.96
C ILE A 29 1.64 2.13 -9.08
N ASN A 30 0.83 2.45 -10.07
CA ASN A 30 0.72 1.67 -11.31
C ASN A 30 0.20 0.24 -11.09
N ILE A 31 -0.85 0.13 -10.27
CA ILE A 31 -1.58 -1.13 -10.10
C ILE A 31 -3.08 -0.83 -10.26
N THR A 32 -3.86 -1.89 -10.48
CA THR A 32 -5.32 -1.71 -10.59
C THR A 32 -5.92 -1.38 -9.23
N GLN A 33 -7.05 -0.68 -9.26
CA GLN A 33 -7.79 -0.39 -8.04
C GLN A 33 -8.24 -1.69 -7.34
N HIS A 34 -8.61 -2.69 -8.13
CA HIS A 34 -9.05 -3.98 -7.58
C HIS A 34 -7.90 -4.67 -6.83
N TYR A 35 -6.70 -4.69 -7.40
CA TYR A 35 -5.53 -5.27 -6.74
C TYR A 35 -5.21 -4.51 -5.45
N TRP A 36 -5.22 -3.18 -5.51
CA TRP A 36 -4.97 -2.35 -4.33
C TRP A 36 -5.99 -2.63 -3.23
N SER A 37 -7.28 -2.71 -3.59
CA SER A 37 -8.34 -3.03 -2.64
C SER A 37 -8.10 -4.38 -1.98
N ASN A 38 -7.68 -5.38 -2.74
CA ASN A 38 -7.40 -6.70 -2.20
C ASN A 38 -6.21 -6.70 -1.25
N ILE A 39 -5.19 -5.89 -1.54
CA ILE A 39 -4.06 -5.71 -0.62
C ILE A 39 -4.54 -5.10 0.69
N MET A 40 -5.35 -4.05 0.62
CA MET A 40 -5.86 -3.36 1.80
C MET A 40 -6.78 -4.25 2.63
N ASN A 41 -7.49 -5.16 2.00
CA ASN A 41 -8.42 -6.06 2.69
C ASN A 41 -7.78 -7.39 3.13
N GLY A 42 -6.48 -7.55 2.90
CA GLY A 42 -5.77 -8.77 3.30
C GLY A 42 -6.03 -9.97 2.42
N LYS A 43 -6.66 -9.78 1.25
CA LYS A 43 -6.96 -10.88 0.32
C LYS A 43 -5.79 -11.20 -0.60
N ARG A 44 -4.90 -10.26 -0.79
CA ARG A 44 -3.70 -10.43 -1.62
C ARG A 44 -2.53 -9.77 -0.91
N TYR A 45 -1.33 -10.26 -1.20
CA TYR A 45 -0.12 -9.71 -0.63
C TYR A 45 0.72 -9.13 -1.76
N PRO A 46 1.26 -7.91 -1.60
CA PRO A 46 2.06 -7.32 -2.66
C PRO A 46 3.39 -8.03 -2.80
N SER A 47 3.94 -8.01 -4.01
CA SER A 47 5.32 -8.41 -4.25
C SER A 47 6.25 -7.38 -3.60
N ALA A 48 7.54 -7.72 -3.48
CA ALA A 48 8.51 -6.78 -2.94
C ALA A 48 8.57 -5.51 -3.78
N ALA A 49 8.48 -5.62 -5.10
CA ALA A 49 8.51 -4.46 -5.99
C ALA A 49 7.30 -3.54 -5.76
N VAL A 50 6.11 -4.13 -5.62
CA VAL A 50 4.90 -3.34 -5.37
C VAL A 50 4.95 -2.72 -3.98
N ALA A 51 5.41 -3.47 -2.97
CA ALA A 51 5.55 -2.93 -1.61
C ALA A 51 6.50 -1.73 -1.60
N LYS A 52 7.59 -1.80 -2.35
CA LYS A 52 8.53 -0.68 -2.46
C LYS A 52 7.84 0.55 -3.06
N ARG A 53 7.06 0.37 -4.12
CA ARG A 53 6.33 1.49 -4.74
C ARG A 53 5.32 2.10 -3.78
N ILE A 54 4.62 1.25 -3.01
CA ILE A 54 3.67 1.74 -2.00
C ILE A 54 4.40 2.59 -0.96
N ALA A 55 5.48 2.06 -0.40
CA ALA A 55 6.25 2.77 0.63
C ALA A 55 6.81 4.08 0.09
N ASP A 56 7.40 4.06 -1.12
CA ASP A 56 7.97 5.26 -1.73
C ASP A 56 6.91 6.33 -1.93
N GLU A 57 5.71 5.96 -2.38
CA GLU A 57 4.65 6.92 -2.59
C GLU A 57 4.20 7.54 -1.27
N LEU A 58 4.28 6.78 -0.17
CA LEU A 58 3.94 7.27 1.17
C LEU A 58 5.10 8.02 1.84
N GLY A 59 6.26 8.07 1.20
CA GLY A 59 7.44 8.72 1.77
C GLY A 59 8.03 7.96 2.94
N LYS A 60 7.91 6.63 2.93
CA LYS A 60 8.35 5.77 4.03
C LYS A 60 9.20 4.62 3.50
N THR A 61 9.88 3.93 4.42
CA THR A 61 10.59 2.70 4.08
C THR A 61 9.60 1.53 4.08
N ILE A 62 9.99 0.43 3.42
CA ILE A 62 9.16 -0.78 3.41
C ILE A 62 8.92 -1.25 4.84
N GLN A 63 9.95 -1.24 5.69
CA GLN A 63 9.83 -1.71 7.07
C GLN A 63 8.88 -0.86 7.92
N GLU A 64 8.71 0.40 7.56
CA GLU A 64 7.75 1.26 8.27
C GLU A 64 6.31 0.92 7.93
N VAL A 65 6.06 0.41 6.74
CA VAL A 65 4.69 0.17 6.24
C VAL A 65 4.29 -1.30 6.37
N PHE A 66 5.23 -2.22 6.21
CA PHE A 66 4.94 -3.65 6.09
C PHE A 66 5.68 -4.49 7.12
N ASP A 67 5.03 -5.60 7.51
CA ASP A 67 5.66 -6.71 8.20
C ASP A 67 5.99 -7.81 7.20
N PHE A 68 7.02 -8.58 7.48
CA PHE A 68 7.43 -9.72 6.67
C PHE A 68 7.16 -10.98 7.48
N GLU A 69 6.19 -11.79 7.05
CA GLU A 69 5.75 -12.99 7.77
C GLU A 69 6.07 -14.27 7.04
#